data_de2cc8aee863f885a98915966762bbdc
#
_entry.id   de2cc8aee863f885a98915966762bbdc
#
_cell.length_a   1.000
_cell.length_b   1.000
_cell.length_c   1.000
_cell.angle_alpha   90.00
_cell.angle_beta   90.00
_cell.angle_gamma   90.00
#
_symmetry.space_group_name_H-M   'P 1'
#
loop_
_entity.id
_entity.type
_entity.pdbx_description
1 polymer ?
#
loop_
_entity_poly.entity_id
_entity_poly.type
_entity_poly.pdbx_seq_one_letter_code
_entity_poly.pdbx_strand_id
1 'polypeptide(L)'
;MSDNYVALLGTKGGPAIRPGSSMPTSNLVVMSGQHILLDCGLGVTKGIVDQGMALKELSLIFISHMHSDHYLELGPLLHTAWTAGLKTKVTVYGPKGLDAYWDGFLASMKADIDLRIEDEGRPDLRNLLDIHVIDADKVYEQSGLTVSALRTEHPPLIDCFAFSFKTAAKHVVFSGDTAPIKALEDFARGADLLIHEAMLESALPALMTRIGNGSDKLMTHWLRSHTFAHDAAKTATQAGVKRLALSHLIPSDDPTYGPKDWQDACADHWSGELIVGGDGIKIEL
;
A
#
# COMPACT_ATOMS: atom_id res chain seq x y z
N MET A 1 -11.67 -9.84 -22.13
CA MET A 1 -12.02 -9.39 -20.77
C MET A 1 -10.91 -8.42 -20.37
N SER A 2 -11.22 -7.30 -19.78
CA SER A 2 -10.18 -6.34 -19.39
C SER A 2 -9.38 -6.96 -18.24
N ASP A 3 -8.08 -7.11 -18.41
CA ASP A 3 -7.18 -7.65 -17.38
C ASP A 3 -6.89 -6.63 -16.26
N ASN A 4 -7.82 -5.66 -16.05
CA ASN A 4 -7.64 -4.64 -15.03
C ASN A 4 -8.12 -5.17 -13.66
N TYR A 5 -7.24 -5.15 -12.67
CA TYR A 5 -7.55 -5.57 -11.31
C TYR A 5 -6.64 -4.92 -10.28
N VAL A 6 -7.05 -5.00 -9.02
CA VAL A 6 -6.20 -4.75 -7.86
C VAL A 6 -6.05 -6.05 -7.09
N ALA A 7 -4.82 -6.43 -6.73
CA ALA A 7 -4.58 -7.47 -5.75
C ALA A 7 -4.03 -6.87 -4.46
N LEU A 8 -4.70 -7.14 -3.35
CA LEU A 8 -4.25 -6.75 -2.01
C LEU A 8 -3.22 -7.80 -1.54
N LEU A 9 -1.94 -7.48 -1.64
CA LEU A 9 -0.85 -8.43 -1.34
C LEU A 9 -0.59 -8.55 0.15
N GLY A 10 -0.77 -7.45 0.88
CA GLY A 10 -0.70 -7.35 2.33
C GLY A 10 -1.71 -6.32 2.82
N THR A 11 -2.47 -6.67 3.85
CA THR A 11 -3.66 -5.91 4.30
C THR A 11 -3.60 -5.49 5.75
N LYS A 12 -2.46 -5.71 6.42
CA LYS A 12 -2.28 -5.37 7.81
C LYS A 12 -1.81 -3.94 8.00
N GLY A 13 -2.42 -3.22 8.95
CA GLY A 13 -1.92 -1.96 9.49
C GLY A 13 -0.80 -2.17 10.52
N GLY A 14 0.32 -1.48 10.29
CA GLY A 14 1.51 -1.52 11.13
C GLY A 14 2.46 -2.70 10.85
N PRO A 15 3.75 -2.56 11.22
CA PRO A 15 4.82 -3.46 10.80
C PRO A 15 4.92 -4.76 11.60
N ALA A 16 4.29 -4.84 12.78
CA ALA A 16 4.49 -5.95 13.70
C ALA A 16 3.71 -7.19 13.27
N ILE A 17 4.39 -8.20 12.73
CA ILE A 17 3.82 -9.50 12.39
C ILE A 17 3.61 -10.33 13.66
N ARG A 18 2.42 -10.93 13.80
CA ARG A 18 2.03 -11.82 14.91
C ARG A 18 1.37 -13.09 14.36
N PRO A 19 1.24 -14.16 15.17
CA PRO A 19 0.50 -15.34 14.74
C PRO A 19 -0.91 -14.96 14.26
N GLY A 20 -1.28 -15.41 13.06
CA GLY A 20 -2.58 -15.13 12.45
C GLY A 20 -2.73 -13.76 11.79
N SER A 21 -1.72 -12.87 11.87
CA SER A 21 -1.78 -11.58 11.17
C SER A 21 -1.62 -11.73 9.66
N SER A 22 -2.29 -10.86 8.93
CA SER A 22 -1.96 -10.55 7.54
C SER A 22 -0.56 -9.96 7.43
N MET A 23 -0.03 -9.89 6.22
CA MET A 23 1.23 -9.21 5.90
C MET A 23 1.02 -7.68 5.86
N PRO A 24 2.08 -6.89 6.17
CA PRO A 24 2.07 -5.45 6.04
C PRO A 24 1.67 -4.96 4.65
N THR A 25 1.25 -3.71 4.58
CA THR A 25 0.58 -3.13 3.41
C THR A 25 1.41 -3.20 2.13
N SER A 26 0.83 -3.82 1.13
CA SER A 26 1.30 -3.78 -0.26
C SER A 26 0.19 -4.15 -1.24
N ASN A 27 0.21 -3.56 -2.43
CA ASN A 27 -0.83 -3.77 -3.43
C ASN A 27 -0.22 -3.89 -4.83
N LEU A 28 -0.81 -4.75 -5.66
CA LEU A 28 -0.53 -4.82 -7.09
C LEU A 28 -1.73 -4.24 -7.85
N VAL A 29 -1.50 -3.20 -8.63
CA VAL A 29 -2.48 -2.58 -9.51
C VAL A 29 -2.14 -2.96 -10.94
N VAL A 30 -3.04 -3.63 -11.62
CA VAL A 30 -2.90 -3.96 -13.05
C VAL A 30 -3.92 -3.14 -13.84
N MET A 31 -3.43 -2.15 -14.59
CA MET A 31 -4.26 -1.24 -15.39
C MET A 31 -3.53 -0.85 -16.68
N SER A 32 -4.25 -0.77 -17.77
CA SER A 32 -3.69 -0.42 -19.09
C SER A 32 -2.49 -1.27 -19.48
N GLY A 33 -2.46 -2.55 -19.11
CA GLY A 33 -1.36 -3.46 -19.38
C GLY A 33 -0.09 -3.20 -18.56
N GLN A 34 -0.16 -2.32 -17.57
CA GLN A 34 0.94 -2.04 -16.66
C GLN A 34 0.73 -2.76 -15.32
N HIS A 35 1.82 -3.33 -14.77
CA HIS A 35 1.88 -3.88 -13.43
C HIS A 35 2.56 -2.86 -12.51
N ILE A 36 1.83 -2.38 -11.53
CA ILE A 36 2.25 -1.27 -10.67
C ILE A 36 2.16 -1.72 -9.22
N LEU A 37 3.21 -1.53 -8.46
CA LEU A 37 3.15 -1.72 -7.01
C LEU A 37 2.80 -0.41 -6.31
N LEU A 38 1.93 -0.52 -5.32
CA LEU A 38 1.70 0.54 -4.34
C LEU A 38 2.03 -0.02 -2.96
N ASP A 39 3.07 0.54 -2.36
CA ASP A 39 3.72 0.12 -1.15
C ASP A 39 4.45 -1.24 -1.24
N CYS A 40 5.47 -1.37 -0.41
CA CYS A 40 6.39 -2.51 -0.36
C CYS A 40 6.60 -2.96 1.10
N GLY A 41 5.52 -3.26 1.82
CA GLY A 41 5.58 -3.90 3.13
C GLY A 41 6.13 -5.32 3.04
N LEU A 42 6.49 -5.90 4.19
CA LEU A 42 7.01 -7.28 4.24
C LEU A 42 6.04 -8.27 3.59
N GLY A 43 6.57 -9.19 2.78
CA GLY A 43 5.78 -10.18 2.04
C GLY A 43 5.45 -9.76 0.61
N VAL A 44 5.72 -8.53 0.19
CA VAL A 44 5.39 -8.04 -1.16
C VAL A 44 6.00 -8.90 -2.27
N THR A 45 7.27 -9.30 -2.14
CA THR A 45 7.95 -10.14 -3.13
C THR A 45 7.21 -11.45 -3.36
N LYS A 46 6.83 -12.13 -2.27
CA LYS A 46 6.05 -13.37 -2.35
C LYS A 46 4.66 -13.12 -2.91
N GLY A 47 4.00 -12.06 -2.44
CA GLY A 47 2.67 -11.67 -2.89
C GLY A 47 2.59 -11.46 -4.42
N ILE A 48 3.57 -10.77 -5.02
CA ILE A 48 3.65 -10.57 -6.47
C ILE A 48 3.74 -11.90 -7.22
N VAL A 49 4.63 -12.78 -6.76
CA VAL A 49 4.84 -14.09 -7.39
C VAL A 49 3.59 -14.97 -7.30
N ASP A 50 2.88 -14.92 -6.18
CA ASP A 50 1.62 -15.64 -5.97
C ASP A 50 0.49 -15.14 -6.90
N GLN A 51 0.54 -13.86 -7.31
CA GLN A 51 -0.34 -13.30 -8.34
C GLN A 51 0.08 -13.66 -9.77
N GLY A 52 1.17 -14.40 -9.95
CA GLY A 52 1.65 -14.86 -11.25
C GLY A 52 2.53 -13.86 -12.00
N MET A 53 2.88 -12.74 -11.41
CA MET A 53 3.79 -11.77 -12.01
C MET A 53 5.25 -12.22 -11.87
N ALA A 54 5.99 -12.20 -12.97
CA ALA A 54 7.42 -12.48 -12.92
C ALA A 54 8.19 -11.25 -12.40
N LEU A 55 9.04 -11.44 -11.38
CA LEU A 55 9.80 -10.35 -10.74
C LEU A 55 10.66 -9.54 -11.72
N LYS A 56 11.14 -10.16 -12.79
CA LYS A 56 11.91 -9.47 -13.85
C LYS A 56 11.10 -8.43 -14.64
N GLU A 57 9.76 -8.44 -14.51
CA GLU A 57 8.84 -7.51 -15.18
C GLU A 57 8.52 -6.29 -14.31
N LEU A 58 9.05 -6.24 -13.09
CA LEU A 58 8.90 -5.10 -12.19
C LEU A 58 9.47 -3.83 -12.86
N SER A 59 8.68 -2.76 -12.90
CA SER A 59 9.07 -1.52 -13.58
C SER A 59 8.60 -0.25 -12.88
N LEU A 60 7.52 -0.29 -12.09
CA LEU A 60 6.88 0.89 -11.54
C LEU A 60 6.38 0.64 -10.13
N ILE A 61 6.81 1.48 -9.18
CA ILE A 61 6.45 1.41 -7.77
C ILE A 61 6.06 2.80 -7.27
N PHE A 62 5.01 2.86 -6.45
CA PHE A 62 4.65 4.04 -5.67
C PHE A 62 4.75 3.70 -4.19
N ILE A 63 5.31 4.60 -3.39
CA ILE A 63 5.38 4.49 -1.93
C ILE A 63 4.58 5.64 -1.33
N SER A 64 3.62 5.29 -0.46
CA SER A 64 2.71 6.26 0.12
C SER A 64 3.37 7.13 1.18
N HIS A 65 4.17 6.56 2.06
CA HIS A 65 4.87 7.28 3.13
C HIS A 65 5.99 6.44 3.76
N MET A 66 6.75 7.02 4.68
CA MET A 66 7.97 6.42 5.28
C MET A 66 7.71 5.72 6.63
N HIS A 67 6.56 5.03 6.80
CA HIS A 67 6.45 3.99 7.84
C HIS A 67 6.91 2.64 7.29
N SER A 68 7.60 1.87 8.11
CA SER A 68 8.30 0.65 7.66
C SER A 68 7.38 -0.43 7.07
N ASP A 69 6.13 -0.47 7.47
CA ASP A 69 5.11 -1.36 6.90
C ASP A 69 4.69 -1.02 5.46
N HIS A 70 5.19 0.10 4.90
CA HIS A 70 4.92 0.52 3.53
C HIS A 70 6.12 0.44 2.59
N TYR A 71 7.37 0.34 3.11
CA TYR A 71 8.54 0.33 2.22
C TYR A 71 9.68 -0.62 2.63
N LEU A 72 9.58 -1.29 3.79
CA LEU A 72 10.71 -2.05 4.36
C LEU A 72 11.25 -3.12 3.41
N GLU A 73 10.40 -3.75 2.61
CA GLU A 73 10.84 -4.79 1.65
C GLU A 73 11.23 -4.23 0.27
N LEU A 74 11.21 -2.92 0.04
CA LEU A 74 11.60 -2.34 -1.26
C LEU A 74 13.01 -2.77 -1.70
N GLY A 75 14.00 -2.70 -0.82
CA GLY A 75 15.37 -3.13 -1.11
C GLY A 75 15.48 -4.64 -1.36
N PRO A 76 15.01 -5.51 -0.46
CA PRO A 76 14.94 -6.95 -0.67
C PRO A 76 14.16 -7.35 -1.94
N LEU A 77 13.05 -6.70 -2.25
CA LEU A 77 12.28 -6.92 -3.48
C LEU A 77 13.14 -6.68 -4.72
N LEU A 78 13.82 -5.53 -4.79
CA LEU A 78 14.66 -5.17 -5.93
C LEU A 78 15.86 -6.11 -6.07
N HIS A 79 16.49 -6.49 -4.97
CA HIS A 79 17.57 -7.48 -4.96
C HIS A 79 17.08 -8.85 -5.43
N THR A 80 15.92 -9.30 -4.96
CA THR A 80 15.34 -10.59 -5.36
C THR A 80 14.92 -10.55 -6.83
N ALA A 81 14.30 -9.46 -7.30
CA ALA A 81 13.98 -9.28 -8.71
C ALA A 81 15.22 -9.30 -9.60
N TRP A 82 16.31 -8.64 -9.16
CA TRP A 82 17.60 -8.66 -9.86
C TRP A 82 18.19 -10.07 -9.93
N THR A 83 18.15 -10.83 -8.85
CA THR A 83 18.60 -12.22 -8.89
C THR A 83 17.69 -13.10 -9.74
N ALA A 84 16.41 -12.77 -9.87
CA ALA A 84 15.42 -13.41 -10.74
C ALA A 84 15.47 -12.95 -12.19
N GLY A 85 16.43 -12.10 -12.57
CA GLY A 85 16.70 -11.71 -13.95
C GLY A 85 16.21 -10.31 -14.37
N LEU A 86 15.85 -9.45 -13.43
CA LEU A 86 15.58 -8.03 -13.69
C LEU A 86 16.87 -7.37 -14.23
N LYS A 87 16.75 -6.69 -15.40
CA LYS A 87 17.86 -6.00 -16.08
C LYS A 87 17.49 -4.57 -16.49
N THR A 88 16.23 -4.21 -16.34
CA THR A 88 15.68 -2.89 -16.70
C THR A 88 15.53 -2.03 -15.47
N LYS A 89 15.50 -0.73 -15.65
CA LYS A 89 15.26 0.21 -14.54
C LYS A 89 13.86 0.05 -13.98
N VAL A 90 13.77 0.14 -12.67
CA VAL A 90 12.51 0.28 -11.91
C VAL A 90 12.41 1.73 -11.46
N THR A 91 11.31 2.38 -11.82
CA THR A 91 11.02 3.74 -11.37
C THR A 91 10.21 3.69 -10.09
N VAL A 92 10.64 4.43 -9.08
CA VAL A 92 9.96 4.54 -7.79
C VAL A 92 9.55 6.00 -7.57
N TYR A 93 8.26 6.22 -7.34
CA TYR A 93 7.71 7.49 -6.93
C TYR A 93 7.36 7.42 -5.45
N GLY A 94 7.82 8.37 -4.63
CA GLY A 94 7.49 8.36 -3.22
C GLY A 94 8.02 9.57 -2.45
N PRO A 95 7.88 9.56 -1.11
CA PRO A 95 8.29 10.66 -0.25
C PRO A 95 9.81 10.79 -0.17
N LYS A 96 10.26 11.92 0.39
CA LYS A 96 11.68 12.12 0.74
C LYS A 96 12.17 11.03 1.69
N GLY A 97 13.43 10.59 1.49
CA GLY A 97 14.10 9.62 2.36
C GLY A 97 14.24 8.23 1.74
N LEU A 98 13.56 7.94 0.63
CA LEU A 98 13.72 6.68 -0.10
C LEU A 98 15.13 6.51 -0.67
N ASP A 99 15.77 7.59 -1.09
CA ASP A 99 17.16 7.64 -1.52
C ASP A 99 18.11 7.19 -0.40
N ALA A 100 17.96 7.76 0.78
CA ALA A 100 18.77 7.38 1.95
C ALA A 100 18.53 5.93 2.38
N TYR A 101 17.28 5.44 2.30
CA TYR A 101 16.96 4.02 2.53
C TYR A 101 17.68 3.12 1.51
N TRP A 102 17.60 3.47 0.21
CA TRP A 102 18.23 2.69 -0.85
C TRP A 102 19.75 2.65 -0.72
N ASP A 103 20.39 3.77 -0.44
CA ASP A 103 21.83 3.85 -0.19
C ASP A 103 22.25 2.98 1.00
N GLY A 104 21.47 3.02 2.08
CA GLY A 104 21.68 2.16 3.25
C GLY A 104 21.53 0.67 2.93
N PHE A 105 20.53 0.31 2.13
CA PHE A 105 20.33 -1.06 1.65
C PHE A 105 21.52 -1.53 0.80
N LEU A 106 21.92 -0.75 -0.20
CA LEU A 106 23.07 -1.05 -1.04
C LEU A 106 24.37 -1.21 -0.24
N ALA A 107 24.58 -0.36 0.76
CA ALA A 107 25.74 -0.46 1.65
C ALA A 107 25.73 -1.77 2.43
N SER A 108 24.57 -2.18 2.96
CA SER A 108 24.43 -3.43 3.71
C SER A 108 24.63 -4.68 2.86
N MET A 109 24.22 -4.62 1.58
CA MET A 109 24.28 -5.75 0.64
C MET A 109 25.52 -5.73 -0.27
N LYS A 110 26.45 -4.79 -0.06
CA LYS A 110 27.58 -4.54 -0.94
C LYS A 110 28.36 -5.82 -1.29
N ALA A 111 28.65 -6.65 -0.30
CA ALA A 111 29.46 -7.85 -0.51
C ALA A 111 28.79 -8.87 -1.45
N ASP A 112 27.48 -9.13 -1.28
CA ASP A 112 26.73 -10.03 -2.15
C ASP A 112 26.55 -9.45 -3.54
N ILE A 113 26.28 -8.14 -3.66
CA ILE A 113 26.09 -7.46 -4.93
C ILE A 113 27.40 -7.50 -5.75
N ASP A 114 28.53 -7.12 -5.15
CA ASP A 114 29.83 -7.12 -5.83
C ASP A 114 30.22 -8.53 -6.27
N LEU A 115 30.05 -9.53 -5.40
CA LEU A 115 30.34 -10.94 -5.74
C LEU A 115 29.53 -11.41 -6.95
N ARG A 116 28.24 -11.13 -7.01
CA ARG A 116 27.38 -11.56 -8.11
C ARG A 116 27.63 -10.80 -9.40
N ILE A 117 28.06 -9.56 -9.33
CA ILE A 117 28.49 -8.82 -10.52
C ILE A 117 29.77 -9.46 -11.10
N GLU A 118 30.75 -9.76 -10.26
CA GLU A 118 32.03 -10.31 -10.67
C GLU A 118 31.90 -11.76 -11.16
N ASP A 119 31.22 -12.62 -10.39
CA ASP A 119 31.14 -14.07 -10.65
C ASP A 119 30.07 -14.43 -11.68
N GLU A 120 28.88 -13.79 -11.62
CA GLU A 120 27.73 -14.14 -12.46
C GLU A 120 27.53 -13.18 -13.65
N GLY A 121 28.30 -12.09 -13.74
CA GLY A 121 28.19 -11.10 -14.84
C GLY A 121 26.86 -10.35 -14.84
N ARG A 122 26.25 -10.16 -13.69
CA ARG A 122 24.97 -9.41 -13.57
C ARG A 122 25.16 -7.93 -13.84
N PRO A 123 24.14 -7.23 -14.38
CA PRO A 123 24.17 -5.76 -14.42
C PRO A 123 24.26 -5.22 -12.98
N ASP A 124 24.90 -4.06 -12.83
CA ASP A 124 25.02 -3.46 -11.51
C ASP A 124 23.64 -3.01 -10.96
N LEU A 125 23.21 -3.62 -9.85
CA LEU A 125 21.94 -3.33 -9.19
C LEU A 125 21.78 -1.84 -8.82
N ARG A 126 22.91 -1.16 -8.51
CA ARG A 126 22.93 0.27 -8.15
C ARG A 126 22.37 1.17 -9.26
N ASN A 127 22.42 0.70 -10.50
CA ASN A 127 21.94 1.44 -11.69
C ASN A 127 20.51 1.09 -12.09
N LEU A 128 19.85 0.16 -11.39
CA LEU A 128 18.52 -0.33 -11.77
C LEU A 128 17.37 0.39 -11.06
N LEU A 129 17.63 1.32 -10.15
CA LEU A 129 16.60 2.10 -9.49
C LEU A 129 16.67 3.57 -9.90
N ASP A 130 15.50 4.16 -10.14
CA ASP A 130 15.32 5.58 -10.42
C ASP A 130 14.23 6.12 -9.49
N ILE A 131 14.63 6.96 -8.50
CA ILE A 131 13.74 7.47 -7.44
C ILE A 131 13.31 8.89 -7.79
N HIS A 132 12.00 9.10 -7.82
CA HIS A 132 11.37 10.40 -7.99
C HIS A 132 10.62 10.79 -6.71
N VAL A 133 11.08 11.87 -6.07
CA VAL A 133 10.38 12.45 -4.92
C VAL A 133 9.12 13.14 -5.41
N ILE A 134 7.98 12.77 -4.83
CA ILE A 134 6.68 13.37 -5.12
C ILE A 134 6.31 14.42 -4.08
N ASP A 135 5.46 15.34 -4.49
CA ASP A 135 4.85 16.33 -3.59
C ASP A 135 3.33 16.12 -3.54
N ALA A 136 2.63 16.48 -4.60
CA ALA A 136 1.19 16.27 -4.76
C ALA A 136 0.82 16.38 -6.24
N ASP A 137 -0.46 16.33 -6.58
CA ASP A 137 -1.01 16.43 -7.93
C ASP A 137 -0.64 15.26 -8.86
N LYS A 138 -0.53 15.51 -10.15
CA LYS A 138 -0.20 14.49 -11.15
C LYS A 138 1.29 14.12 -11.04
N VAL A 139 1.57 12.85 -10.72
CA VAL A 139 2.92 12.34 -10.51
C VAL A 139 3.40 11.44 -11.66
N TYR A 140 2.47 10.86 -12.43
CA TYR A 140 2.81 9.99 -13.55
C TYR A 140 1.73 10.01 -14.63
N GLU A 141 2.13 9.95 -15.90
CA GLU A 141 1.22 9.82 -17.03
C GLU A 141 1.91 9.07 -18.17
N GLN A 142 1.42 7.87 -18.47
CA GLN A 142 1.92 7.06 -19.59
C GLN A 142 0.89 6.02 -20.02
N SER A 143 0.84 5.71 -21.32
CA SER A 143 0.02 4.62 -21.89
C SER A 143 -1.46 4.69 -21.52
N GLY A 144 -2.01 5.92 -21.39
CA GLY A 144 -3.42 6.14 -21.02
C GLY A 144 -3.74 5.93 -19.53
N LEU A 145 -2.74 5.74 -18.69
CA LEU A 145 -2.84 5.76 -17.25
C LEU A 145 -2.29 7.08 -16.70
N THR A 146 -3.06 7.72 -15.84
CA THR A 146 -2.64 8.88 -15.04
C THR A 146 -2.63 8.48 -13.57
N VAL A 147 -1.56 8.78 -12.85
CA VAL A 147 -1.48 8.63 -11.39
C VAL A 147 -1.33 10.01 -10.77
N SER A 148 -2.20 10.28 -9.80
CA SER A 148 -2.16 11.51 -9.00
C SER A 148 -2.00 11.18 -7.53
N ALA A 149 -1.38 12.09 -6.77
CA ALA A 149 -1.19 11.99 -5.34
C ALA A 149 -1.91 13.14 -4.63
N LEU A 150 -2.53 12.83 -3.50
CA LEU A 150 -3.11 13.80 -2.57
C LEU A 150 -2.40 13.66 -1.23
N ARG A 151 -1.93 14.77 -0.67
CA ARG A 151 -1.33 14.77 0.67
C ARG A 151 -2.38 14.43 1.72
N THR A 152 -2.08 13.48 2.60
CA THR A 152 -2.98 13.01 3.67
C THR A 152 -2.54 13.52 5.04
N GLU A 153 -3.37 13.31 6.06
CA GLU A 153 -3.08 13.68 7.44
C GLU A 153 -2.69 12.45 8.26
N HIS A 154 -1.39 12.20 8.35
CA HIS A 154 -0.83 11.07 9.12
C HIS A 154 0.35 11.52 10.01
N PRO A 155 0.09 12.44 10.98
CA PRO A 155 1.14 12.99 11.82
C PRO A 155 1.82 11.91 12.71
N PRO A 156 3.15 12.00 12.95
CA PRO A 156 3.97 13.19 12.70
C PRO A 156 4.56 13.31 11.29
N LEU A 157 4.32 12.37 10.40
CA LEU A 157 4.80 12.46 9.02
C LEU A 157 4.02 13.53 8.25
N ILE A 158 4.72 14.23 7.35
CA ILE A 158 4.14 15.28 6.50
C ILE A 158 3.98 14.77 5.07
N ASP A 159 4.94 14.00 4.60
CA ASP A 159 4.95 13.42 3.25
C ASP A 159 4.24 12.06 3.28
N CYS A 160 2.90 12.12 3.35
CA CYS A 160 2.00 10.97 3.27
C CYS A 160 1.00 11.21 2.15
N PHE A 161 0.69 10.19 1.35
CA PHE A 161 -0.08 10.37 0.13
C PHE A 161 -1.14 9.29 -0.05
N ALA A 162 -2.34 9.74 -0.42
CA ALA A 162 -3.33 8.94 -1.15
C ALA A 162 -2.97 8.92 -2.63
N PHE A 163 -3.35 7.86 -3.35
CA PHE A 163 -3.09 7.73 -4.77
C PHE A 163 -4.37 7.46 -5.57
N SER A 164 -4.49 8.11 -6.72
CA SER A 164 -5.53 7.89 -7.71
C SER A 164 -4.90 7.33 -8.99
N PHE A 165 -5.35 6.15 -9.42
CA PHE A 165 -4.98 5.50 -10.68
C PHE A 165 -6.17 5.62 -11.62
N LYS A 166 -6.01 6.35 -12.73
CA LYS A 166 -7.12 6.67 -13.62
C LYS A 166 -6.79 6.41 -15.08
N THR A 167 -7.70 5.73 -15.75
CA THR A 167 -7.73 5.57 -17.21
C THR A 167 -9.02 6.17 -17.78
N ALA A 168 -9.21 6.12 -19.08
CA ALA A 168 -10.49 6.53 -19.68
C ALA A 168 -11.68 5.68 -19.21
N ALA A 169 -11.45 4.44 -18.77
CA ALA A 169 -12.50 3.47 -18.43
C ALA A 169 -12.61 3.18 -16.92
N LYS A 170 -11.56 3.35 -16.16
CA LYS A 170 -11.47 2.93 -14.74
C LYS A 170 -10.79 3.98 -13.88
N HIS A 171 -11.29 4.09 -12.65
CA HIS A 171 -10.75 4.97 -11.62
C HIS A 171 -10.67 4.24 -10.29
N VAL A 172 -9.47 4.08 -9.76
CA VAL A 172 -9.19 3.43 -8.47
C VAL A 172 -8.46 4.40 -7.57
N VAL A 173 -8.87 4.49 -6.32
CA VAL A 173 -8.24 5.37 -5.32
C VAL A 173 -7.83 4.54 -4.10
N PHE A 174 -6.63 4.80 -3.60
CA PHE A 174 -6.12 4.31 -2.33
C PHE A 174 -5.98 5.48 -1.37
N SER A 175 -6.50 5.35 -0.16
CA SER A 175 -6.41 6.40 0.85
C SER A 175 -4.98 6.67 1.32
N GLY A 176 -4.08 5.67 1.24
CA GLY A 176 -2.90 5.65 2.11
C GLY A 176 -3.34 5.72 3.57
N ASP A 177 -2.40 5.95 4.49
CA ASP A 177 -2.71 6.17 5.89
C ASP A 177 -3.14 7.62 6.11
N THR A 178 -4.25 7.82 6.83
CA THR A 178 -4.81 9.15 7.04
C THR A 178 -5.83 9.20 8.17
N ALA A 179 -5.85 10.29 8.91
CA ALA A 179 -7.09 10.70 9.59
C ALA A 179 -8.17 11.03 8.55
N PRO A 180 -9.46 11.06 8.91
CA PRO A 180 -10.52 11.47 8.00
C PRO A 180 -10.31 12.90 7.50
N ILE A 181 -10.19 13.06 6.17
CA ILE A 181 -10.01 14.38 5.51
C ILE A 181 -11.02 14.57 4.40
N LYS A 182 -11.63 15.76 4.36
CA LYS A 182 -12.61 16.10 3.32
C LYS A 182 -12.01 16.08 1.89
N ALA A 183 -10.73 16.43 1.76
CA ALA A 183 -10.06 16.43 0.46
C ALA A 183 -10.05 15.04 -0.21
N LEU A 184 -10.06 13.96 0.57
CA LEU A 184 -10.11 12.60 0.04
C LEU A 184 -11.47 12.27 -0.59
N GLU A 185 -12.57 12.84 -0.08
CA GLU A 185 -13.91 12.69 -0.69
C GLU A 185 -13.93 13.26 -2.11
N ASP A 186 -13.33 14.44 -2.30
CA ASP A 186 -13.24 15.09 -3.61
C ASP A 186 -12.26 14.34 -4.53
N PHE A 187 -11.15 13.87 -4.00
CA PHE A 187 -10.14 13.12 -4.72
C PHE A 187 -10.64 11.76 -5.22
N ALA A 188 -11.49 11.09 -4.43
CA ALA A 188 -12.08 9.78 -4.76
C ALA A 188 -13.42 9.91 -5.49
N ARG A 189 -13.89 11.13 -5.82
CA ARG A 189 -15.23 11.37 -6.36
C ARG A 189 -15.56 10.48 -7.56
N GLY A 190 -16.60 9.65 -7.40
CA GLY A 190 -17.13 8.77 -8.45
C GLY A 190 -16.18 7.65 -8.86
N ALA A 191 -15.16 7.32 -8.05
CA ALA A 191 -14.24 6.22 -8.35
C ALA A 191 -14.97 4.87 -8.46
N ASP A 192 -14.46 3.99 -9.30
CA ASP A 192 -14.97 2.62 -9.43
C ASP A 192 -14.67 1.78 -8.18
N LEU A 193 -13.54 2.07 -7.53
CA LEU A 193 -13.10 1.42 -6.31
C LEU A 193 -12.32 2.40 -5.44
N LEU A 194 -12.70 2.51 -4.17
CA LEU A 194 -11.91 3.12 -3.11
C LEU A 194 -11.37 2.01 -2.22
N ILE A 195 -10.03 1.92 -2.10
CA ILE A 195 -9.35 1.10 -1.10
C ILE A 195 -8.97 2.04 0.04
N HIS A 196 -9.58 1.85 1.21
CA HIS A 196 -9.38 2.72 2.35
C HIS A 196 -8.77 1.97 3.53
N GLU A 197 -7.82 2.60 4.23
CA GLU A 197 -7.37 2.09 5.52
C GLU A 197 -8.54 2.02 6.50
N ALA A 198 -8.46 1.14 7.50
CA ALA A 198 -9.51 1.08 8.50
C ALA A 198 -9.05 0.56 9.85
N MET A 199 -9.53 1.22 10.91
CA MET A 199 -9.47 0.72 12.29
C MET A 199 -10.83 0.26 12.76
N LEU A 200 -10.88 -0.84 13.50
CA LEU A 200 -12.07 -1.29 14.21
C LEU A 200 -12.07 -0.73 15.63
N GLU A 201 -12.89 0.28 15.89
CA GLU A 201 -12.92 1.01 17.16
C GLU A 201 -13.13 0.08 18.37
N SER A 202 -14.06 -0.88 18.26
CA SER A 202 -14.38 -1.85 19.32
C SER A 202 -13.21 -2.76 19.70
N ALA A 203 -12.23 -2.92 18.80
CA ALA A 203 -11.09 -3.80 19.02
C ALA A 203 -9.89 -3.11 19.69
N LEU A 204 -9.84 -1.78 19.72
CA LEU A 204 -8.66 -1.05 20.20
C LEU A 204 -8.29 -1.33 21.66
N PRO A 205 -9.23 -1.43 22.63
CA PRO A 205 -8.87 -1.74 24.01
C PRO A 205 -8.20 -3.12 24.17
N ALA A 206 -8.73 -4.13 23.46
CA ALA A 206 -8.15 -5.48 23.47
C ALA A 206 -6.77 -5.49 22.80
N LEU A 207 -6.61 -4.76 21.68
CA LEU A 207 -5.35 -4.62 20.97
C LEU A 207 -4.30 -3.96 21.87
N MET A 208 -4.61 -2.87 22.56
CA MET A 208 -3.70 -2.20 23.51
C MET A 208 -3.21 -3.14 24.59
N THR A 209 -4.10 -3.94 25.15
CA THR A 209 -3.75 -4.94 26.17
C THR A 209 -2.82 -6.01 25.61
N ARG A 210 -3.09 -6.49 24.39
CA ARG A 210 -2.33 -7.58 23.74
C ARG A 210 -0.94 -7.15 23.29
N ILE A 211 -0.76 -5.91 22.84
CA ILE A 211 0.55 -5.38 22.43
C ILE A 211 1.55 -5.36 23.58
N GLY A 212 1.09 -5.08 24.81
CA GLY A 212 1.90 -5.16 26.04
C GLY A 212 2.96 -4.07 26.20
N ASN A 213 3.37 -3.40 25.12
CA ASN A 213 4.29 -2.27 25.12
C ASN A 213 3.62 -0.96 24.66
N GLY A 214 2.32 -1.00 24.46
CA GLY A 214 1.52 0.17 24.12
C GLY A 214 1.48 1.16 25.28
N SER A 215 1.56 2.43 24.96
CA SER A 215 1.37 3.53 25.90
C SER A 215 0.21 4.42 25.42
N ASP A 216 -0.23 5.35 26.26
CA ASP A 216 -1.21 6.36 25.86
C ASP A 216 -0.80 7.13 24.61
N LYS A 217 0.52 7.22 24.34
CA LYS A 217 1.04 7.82 23.11
C LYS A 217 0.68 7.01 21.86
N LEU A 218 0.68 5.69 21.94
CA LEU A 218 0.30 4.83 20.81
C LEU A 218 -1.21 4.96 20.52
N MET A 219 -2.05 4.94 21.53
CA MET A 219 -3.48 5.19 21.36
C MET A 219 -3.73 6.59 20.78
N THR A 220 -3.06 7.61 21.31
CA THR A 220 -3.15 8.98 20.78
C THR A 220 -2.71 9.06 19.33
N HIS A 221 -1.65 8.31 18.96
CA HIS A 221 -1.20 8.24 17.57
C HIS A 221 -2.28 7.64 16.67
N TRP A 222 -2.83 6.48 17.01
CA TRP A 222 -3.89 5.87 16.21
C TRP A 222 -5.09 6.79 16.01
N LEU A 223 -5.61 7.37 17.09
CA LEU A 223 -6.80 8.24 17.04
C LEU A 223 -6.63 9.52 16.21
N ARG A 224 -5.39 10.03 16.06
CA ARG A 224 -5.13 11.27 15.30
C ARG A 224 -4.63 11.02 13.87
N SER A 225 -4.26 9.77 13.54
CA SER A 225 -3.48 9.48 12.33
C SER A 225 -4.12 8.43 11.43
N HIS A 226 -5.18 7.77 11.90
CA HIS A 226 -5.89 6.72 11.18
C HIS A 226 -7.40 6.92 11.18
N THR A 227 -8.08 6.20 10.30
CA THR A 227 -9.52 6.31 10.06
C THR A 227 -10.27 5.09 10.62
N PHE A 228 -11.35 5.31 11.34
CA PHE A 228 -12.25 4.22 11.73
C PHE A 228 -13.03 3.67 10.54
N ALA A 229 -13.41 2.38 10.59
CA ALA A 229 -14.17 1.73 9.53
C ALA A 229 -15.47 2.49 9.16
N HIS A 230 -16.19 3.00 10.16
CA HIS A 230 -17.40 3.80 9.93
C HIS A 230 -17.11 5.14 9.24
N ASP A 231 -15.95 5.76 9.49
CA ASP A 231 -15.56 7.01 8.81
C ASP A 231 -15.05 6.74 7.40
N ALA A 232 -14.36 5.61 7.15
CA ALA A 232 -14.04 5.15 5.80
C ALA A 232 -15.33 4.94 4.96
N ALA A 233 -16.36 4.35 5.58
CA ALA A 233 -17.69 4.19 4.99
C ALA A 233 -18.36 5.54 4.66
N LYS A 234 -18.27 6.54 5.55
CA LYS A 234 -18.75 7.91 5.31
C LYS A 234 -18.01 8.56 4.13
N THR A 235 -16.68 8.46 4.12
CA THR A 235 -15.85 8.97 3.02
C THR A 235 -16.27 8.37 1.68
N ALA A 236 -16.47 7.04 1.62
CA ALA A 236 -16.93 6.35 0.42
C ALA A 236 -18.31 6.86 -0.06
N THR A 237 -19.24 7.06 0.86
CA THR A 237 -20.58 7.59 0.57
C THR A 237 -20.53 9.04 0.07
N GLN A 238 -19.76 9.91 0.73
CA GLN A 238 -19.62 11.32 0.35
C GLN A 238 -18.90 11.47 -1.01
N ALA A 239 -17.94 10.61 -1.29
CA ALA A 239 -17.27 10.56 -2.59
C ALA A 239 -18.15 9.95 -3.69
N GLY A 240 -19.21 9.22 -3.35
CA GLY A 240 -20.08 8.54 -4.31
C GLY A 240 -19.34 7.45 -5.09
N VAL A 241 -18.46 6.72 -4.45
CA VAL A 241 -17.72 5.62 -5.08
C VAL A 241 -18.65 4.44 -5.37
N LYS A 242 -18.28 3.57 -6.31
CA LYS A 242 -19.13 2.42 -6.66
C LYS A 242 -18.90 1.24 -5.72
N ARG A 243 -17.67 1.03 -5.26
CA ARG A 243 -17.27 -0.05 -4.35
C ARG A 243 -16.26 0.47 -3.31
N LEU A 244 -16.35 -0.08 -2.11
CA LEU A 244 -15.40 0.17 -1.01
C LEU A 244 -14.67 -1.12 -0.66
N ALA A 245 -13.34 -1.07 -0.59
CA ALA A 245 -12.52 -2.12 0.00
C ALA A 245 -11.80 -1.56 1.24
N LEU A 246 -11.83 -2.29 2.34
CA LEU A 246 -11.04 -1.97 3.52
C LEU A 246 -9.70 -2.71 3.45
N SER A 247 -8.60 -2.01 3.68
CA SER A 247 -7.25 -2.56 3.75
C SER A 247 -6.50 -1.88 4.89
N HIS A 248 -5.21 -2.19 5.10
CA HIS A 248 -4.46 -1.64 6.24
C HIS A 248 -5.25 -1.77 7.56
N LEU A 249 -5.71 -3.02 7.84
CA LEU A 249 -6.66 -3.28 8.91
C LEU A 249 -5.99 -3.26 10.29
N ILE A 250 -6.59 -2.55 11.24
CA ILE A 250 -6.16 -2.49 12.62
C ILE A 250 -7.34 -2.88 13.54
N PRO A 251 -7.28 -4.06 14.21
CA PRO A 251 -6.30 -5.15 14.07
C PRO A 251 -6.57 -6.06 12.88
N SER A 252 -5.55 -6.79 12.41
CA SER A 252 -5.70 -7.88 11.43
C SER A 252 -5.34 -9.25 11.99
N ASP A 253 -4.96 -9.33 13.26
CA ASP A 253 -4.38 -10.51 13.93
C ASP A 253 -5.20 -10.97 15.14
N ASP A 254 -6.43 -10.49 15.28
CA ASP A 254 -7.32 -10.86 16.39
C ASP A 254 -8.45 -11.77 15.88
N PRO A 255 -8.43 -13.08 16.23
CA PRO A 255 -9.43 -14.02 15.76
C PRO A 255 -10.83 -13.76 16.31
N THR A 256 -10.98 -12.86 17.28
CA THR A 256 -12.28 -12.42 17.83
C THR A 256 -13.07 -11.62 16.79
N TYR A 257 -12.36 -10.92 15.88
CA TYR A 257 -12.96 -10.04 14.89
C TYR A 257 -12.80 -10.64 13.48
N GLY A 258 -13.92 -10.87 12.82
CA GLY A 258 -13.97 -11.38 11.45
C GLY A 258 -14.55 -10.36 10.47
N PRO A 259 -14.72 -10.74 9.20
CA PRO A 259 -15.29 -9.85 8.19
C PRO A 259 -16.61 -9.21 8.56
N LYS A 260 -17.45 -9.91 9.35
CA LYS A 260 -18.75 -9.40 9.80
C LYS A 260 -18.62 -8.18 10.70
N ASP A 261 -17.63 -8.12 11.58
CA ASP A 261 -17.44 -6.98 12.50
C ASP A 261 -17.10 -5.71 11.71
N TRP A 262 -16.31 -5.84 10.64
CA TRP A 262 -15.99 -4.74 9.73
C TRP A 262 -17.21 -4.30 8.93
N GLN A 263 -18.03 -5.26 8.46
CA GLN A 263 -19.27 -4.98 7.74
C GLN A 263 -20.27 -4.26 8.64
N ASP A 264 -20.46 -4.73 9.88
CA ASP A 264 -21.34 -4.12 10.86
C ASP A 264 -20.88 -2.69 11.22
N ALA A 265 -19.58 -2.45 11.34
CA ALA A 265 -19.03 -1.12 11.59
C ALA A 265 -19.29 -0.13 10.44
N CYS A 266 -19.44 -0.60 9.21
CA CYS A 266 -19.70 0.24 8.04
C CYS A 266 -21.20 0.41 7.73
N ALA A 267 -22.08 -0.46 8.25
CA ALA A 267 -23.46 -0.64 7.77
C ALA A 267 -24.32 0.62 7.84
N ASP A 268 -24.13 1.46 8.86
CA ASP A 268 -24.93 2.70 9.02
C ASP A 268 -24.58 3.78 7.99
N HIS A 269 -23.42 3.65 7.32
CA HIS A 269 -22.88 4.69 6.44
C HIS A 269 -22.59 4.21 5.01
N TRP A 270 -22.60 2.91 4.76
CA TRP A 270 -22.33 2.34 3.44
C TRP A 270 -23.32 1.24 3.08
N SER A 271 -24.00 1.38 1.96
CA SER A 271 -24.97 0.41 1.44
C SER A 271 -24.53 -0.26 0.13
N GLY A 272 -23.35 0.12 -0.40
CA GLY A 272 -22.78 -0.46 -1.61
C GLY A 272 -22.04 -1.76 -1.34
N GLU A 273 -21.34 -2.27 -2.37
CA GLU A 273 -20.46 -3.43 -2.22
C GLU A 273 -19.29 -3.08 -1.30
N LEU A 274 -19.13 -3.85 -0.22
CA LEU A 274 -18.02 -3.76 0.73
C LEU A 274 -17.16 -5.01 0.67
N ILE A 275 -15.86 -4.80 0.44
CA ILE A 275 -14.84 -5.84 0.44
C ILE A 275 -13.97 -5.65 1.68
N VAL A 276 -13.99 -6.61 2.60
CA VAL A 276 -13.02 -6.63 3.72
C VAL A 276 -11.75 -7.28 3.22
N GLY A 277 -10.64 -6.55 3.29
CA GLY A 277 -9.35 -6.98 2.75
C GLY A 277 -8.79 -8.23 3.42
N GLY A 278 -8.07 -8.98 2.64
CA GLY A 278 -7.29 -10.14 3.07
C GLY A 278 -6.17 -10.37 2.06
N ASP A 279 -5.05 -10.94 2.51
CA ASP A 279 -3.87 -11.11 1.68
C ASP A 279 -4.17 -11.99 0.47
N GLY A 280 -3.75 -11.53 -0.71
CA GLY A 280 -3.95 -12.22 -1.97
C GLY A 280 -5.34 -12.02 -2.62
N ILE A 281 -6.27 -11.29 -1.99
CA ILE A 281 -7.57 -10.99 -2.59
C ILE A 281 -7.37 -10.16 -3.88
N LYS A 282 -7.96 -10.67 -4.97
CA LYS A 282 -8.00 -10.01 -6.27
C LYS A 282 -9.37 -9.38 -6.50
N ILE A 283 -9.39 -8.09 -6.81
CA ILE A 283 -10.58 -7.28 -7.07
C ILE A 283 -10.57 -6.88 -8.54
N GLU A 284 -11.43 -7.49 -9.34
CA GLU A 284 -11.60 -7.13 -10.76
C GLU A 284 -12.22 -5.72 -10.88
N LEU A 285 -11.75 -4.92 -11.85
CA LEU A 285 -12.17 -3.53 -12.04
C LEU A 285 -13.25 -3.37 -13.12
#